data_3ac996c689eb40211aa5f69a83ada271
#
_entry.id   3ac996c689eb40211aa5f69a83ada271
#
_cell.length_a   1.000
_cell.length_b   1.000
_cell.length_c   1.000
_cell.angle_alpha   90.00
_cell.angle_beta   90.00
_cell.angle_gamma   90.00
#
_symmetry.space_group_name_H-M   'P 1'
#
loop_
_entity.id
_entity.type
_entity.pdbx_description
1 polymer ?
#
loop_
_entity_poly.entity_id
_entity_poly.type
_entity_poly.pdbx_seq_one_letter_code
_entity_poly.pdbx_strand_id
1 'polypeptide(L)'
;MRYFLYAIVSLILPALGADFSFIGAFAQDDERRQFTFALGQPGTVLIRTWSYAGGVNSTGARIEAGGFDPSLSLFDSTGLLLAANRDGGCGKVAADPVTASCWDAFVAATLPSGWYQLVLTVSENMPFGPNLVDPFVYDGAGNFTAAPGIALPAGFWDFSPNRRNNSYAVDISGVDSAQLPLRPSIGALVNGASWQAGSAGPNTILTFFYRGLPGAQPLRVLIDGQSAEILYNGPTQLNFVVPPTAILNASALLQISSGGNLLLATPLQIVDASPALFTVDQSGTGQASVLNQDYTYNGAAGPAVPAAHGSILMVYGTGFGGANPAGQDGLSWLPAAVSATIGGLDADVTFAGLAPGYTSGLQQINIRIPDGCPAGAAVPIRLQLGGHRTQLGTTIAVK
;
A
#
# COMPACT_ATOMS: atom_id res chain seq x y z
N MET A 1 61.74 31.65 -3.15
CA MET A 1 60.98 30.42 -3.31
C MET A 1 59.49 30.75 -3.27
N ARG A 2 58.87 30.86 -4.44
CA ARG A 2 57.43 31.25 -4.58
C ARG A 2 56.65 29.99 -4.86
N TYR A 3 55.77 29.57 -3.95
CA TYR A 3 54.81 28.49 -4.15
C TYR A 3 53.60 28.98 -4.92
N PHE A 4 53.40 28.45 -6.14
CA PHE A 4 52.18 28.61 -6.90
C PHE A 4 51.16 27.56 -6.40
N LEU A 5 50.08 28.04 -5.79
CA LEU A 5 48.92 27.26 -5.44
C LEU A 5 48.02 27.12 -6.70
N TYR A 6 47.97 25.95 -7.31
CA TYR A 6 46.97 25.64 -8.34
C TYR A 6 45.64 25.31 -7.65
N ALA A 7 44.70 26.22 -7.75
CA ALA A 7 43.33 25.94 -7.41
C ALA A 7 42.70 25.09 -8.53
N ILE A 8 42.45 23.81 -8.24
CA ILE A 8 41.67 22.93 -9.13
C ILE A 8 40.20 23.36 -8.95
N VAL A 9 39.67 24.12 -9.91
CA VAL A 9 38.22 24.38 -10.05
C VAL A 9 37.62 23.12 -10.68
N SER A 10 37.05 22.26 -9.86
CA SER A 10 36.19 21.16 -10.37
C SER A 10 34.93 21.78 -10.96
N LEU A 11 34.85 21.84 -12.27
CA LEU A 11 33.59 22.09 -12.96
C LEU A 11 32.70 20.86 -12.69
N ILE A 12 31.72 21.02 -11.82
CA ILE A 12 30.59 20.11 -11.72
C ILE A 12 29.74 20.37 -12.94
N LEU A 13 29.93 19.57 -14.01
CA LEU A 13 28.99 19.52 -15.11
C LEU A 13 27.67 18.99 -14.54
N PRO A 14 26.53 19.65 -14.78
CA PRO A 14 25.24 19.05 -14.43
C PRO A 14 25.14 17.71 -15.15
N ALA A 15 24.83 16.65 -14.42
CA ALA A 15 24.52 15.37 -15.01
C ALA A 15 23.34 15.59 -15.97
N LEU A 16 23.55 15.36 -17.26
CA LEU A 16 22.46 15.32 -18.22
C LEU A 16 21.58 14.14 -17.80
N GLY A 17 20.30 14.41 -17.53
CA GLY A 17 19.37 13.33 -17.20
C GLY A 17 19.36 12.28 -18.30
N ALA A 18 19.14 11.05 -17.91
CA ALA A 18 19.09 9.91 -18.83
C ALA A 18 17.70 9.82 -19.51
N ASP A 19 17.65 9.09 -20.60
CA ASP A 19 16.42 8.77 -21.33
C ASP A 19 16.04 7.31 -21.08
N PHE A 20 14.78 7.08 -20.76
CA PHE A 20 14.22 5.76 -20.48
C PHE A 20 13.04 5.48 -21.40
N SER A 21 12.97 4.27 -21.93
CA SER A 21 11.92 3.85 -22.82
C SER A 21 11.30 2.54 -22.36
N PHE A 22 9.98 2.45 -22.43
CA PHE A 22 9.18 1.30 -22.01
C PHE A 22 8.22 0.90 -23.13
N ILE A 23 8.12 -0.42 -23.36
CA ILE A 23 7.24 -1.01 -24.36
C ILE A 23 6.40 -2.08 -23.67
N GLY A 24 5.13 -2.18 -24.03
CA GLY A 24 4.23 -3.18 -23.47
C GLY A 24 2.90 -3.25 -24.20
N ALA A 25 1.94 -3.93 -23.57
CA ALA A 25 0.58 -4.05 -24.08
C ALA A 25 -0.42 -4.07 -22.91
N PHE A 26 -1.65 -3.64 -23.19
CA PHE A 26 -2.79 -3.76 -22.28
C PHE A 26 -3.60 -5.01 -22.61
N ALA A 27 -4.23 -5.64 -21.62
CA ALA A 27 -5.18 -6.72 -21.86
C ALA A 27 -6.58 -6.17 -22.18
N GLN A 28 -6.94 -5.04 -21.55
CA GLN A 28 -8.19 -4.33 -21.75
C GLN A 28 -7.93 -2.82 -21.81
N ASP A 29 -8.82 -2.06 -22.43
CA ASP A 29 -8.60 -0.62 -22.62
C ASP A 29 -8.91 0.25 -21.39
N ASP A 30 -9.49 -0.29 -20.33
CA ASP A 30 -9.56 0.38 -19.01
C ASP A 30 -8.28 0.25 -18.16
N GLU A 31 -7.29 -0.53 -18.62
CA GLU A 31 -6.05 -0.71 -17.85
C GLU A 31 -5.26 0.59 -17.71
N ARG A 32 -4.58 0.69 -16.56
CA ARG A 32 -3.63 1.75 -16.24
C ARG A 32 -2.22 1.19 -16.14
N ARG A 33 -1.25 1.81 -16.80
CA ARG A 33 0.18 1.50 -16.63
C ARG A 33 0.86 2.65 -15.91
N GLN A 34 1.43 2.36 -14.76
CA GLN A 34 2.18 3.34 -13.98
C GLN A 34 3.67 3.23 -14.29
N PHE A 35 4.38 4.35 -14.18
CA PHE A 35 5.83 4.46 -14.21
C PHE A 35 6.24 5.39 -13.08
N THR A 36 7.38 5.12 -12.45
CA THR A 36 7.96 5.99 -11.43
C THR A 36 9.28 6.51 -11.93
N PHE A 37 9.55 7.79 -11.74
CA PHE A 37 10.83 8.39 -12.09
C PHE A 37 11.29 9.39 -11.03
N ALA A 38 12.59 9.71 -11.04
CA ALA A 38 13.21 10.60 -10.08
C ALA A 38 14.07 11.68 -10.74
N LEU A 39 14.07 12.84 -10.09
CA LEU A 39 14.96 13.95 -10.34
C LEU A 39 15.78 14.24 -9.08
N GLY A 40 17.10 14.13 -9.13
CA GLY A 40 18.01 14.53 -8.05
C GLY A 40 18.19 16.04 -7.95
N GLN A 41 17.96 16.75 -9.06
CA GLN A 41 17.97 18.21 -9.16
C GLN A 41 16.74 18.70 -9.91
N PRO A 42 16.28 19.96 -9.70
CA PRO A 42 15.22 20.53 -10.51
C PRO A 42 15.58 20.49 -11.99
N GLY A 43 14.63 20.08 -12.84
CA GLY A 43 14.89 19.92 -14.27
C GLY A 43 13.63 19.87 -15.12
N THR A 44 13.82 19.87 -16.43
CA THR A 44 12.71 19.69 -17.40
C THR A 44 12.65 18.24 -17.83
N VAL A 45 11.49 17.63 -17.61
CA VAL A 45 11.16 16.27 -18.02
C VAL A 45 10.31 16.32 -19.29
N LEU A 46 10.65 15.49 -20.25
CA LEU A 46 9.87 15.27 -21.48
C LEU A 46 9.34 13.84 -21.48
N ILE A 47 8.04 13.70 -21.61
CA ILE A 47 7.37 12.40 -21.65
C ILE A 47 6.60 12.32 -22.96
N ARG A 48 6.82 11.23 -23.73
CA ARG A 48 6.21 11.04 -25.04
C ARG A 48 5.77 9.61 -25.21
N THR A 49 4.61 9.40 -25.81
CA THR A 49 4.21 8.08 -26.31
C THR A 49 4.58 7.92 -27.77
N TRP A 50 4.72 6.69 -28.21
CA TRP A 50 4.98 6.25 -29.57
C TRP A 50 3.97 5.20 -30.02
N SER A 51 2.84 5.13 -29.33
CA SER A 51 1.86 4.05 -29.49
C SER A 51 1.07 4.20 -30.77
N TYR A 52 0.48 5.38 -30.97
CA TYR A 52 -0.46 5.64 -32.06
C TYR A 52 0.21 5.73 -33.43
N ALA A 53 1.16 6.62 -33.57
CA ALA A 53 1.84 6.89 -34.84
C ALA A 53 3.13 6.06 -35.04
N GLY A 54 3.64 5.43 -33.99
CA GLY A 54 4.93 4.75 -34.03
C GLY A 54 6.12 5.70 -34.15
N GLY A 55 7.28 5.17 -34.49
CA GLY A 55 8.50 5.96 -34.68
C GLY A 55 9.75 5.25 -34.14
N VAL A 56 10.74 6.05 -33.69
CA VAL A 56 11.96 5.55 -33.06
C VAL A 56 12.03 6.14 -31.65
N ASN A 57 12.03 5.27 -30.65
CA ASN A 57 12.08 5.66 -29.25
C ASN A 57 13.49 6.13 -28.81
N SER A 58 13.64 6.60 -27.59
CA SER A 58 14.90 7.13 -27.05
C SER A 58 16.03 6.09 -26.98
N THR A 59 15.73 4.80 -26.95
CA THR A 59 16.72 3.72 -27.00
C THR A 59 17.10 3.28 -28.43
N GLY A 60 16.52 3.94 -29.45
CA GLY A 60 16.77 3.60 -30.87
C GLY A 60 15.93 2.44 -31.38
N ALA A 61 14.99 1.91 -30.61
CA ALA A 61 14.10 0.86 -31.06
C ALA A 61 12.98 1.42 -31.95
N ARG A 62 12.70 0.72 -33.05
CA ARG A 62 11.58 1.05 -33.93
C ARG A 62 10.26 0.57 -33.30
N ILE A 63 9.31 1.47 -33.17
CA ILE A 63 7.95 1.20 -32.73
C ILE A 63 7.03 1.27 -33.95
N GLU A 64 6.33 0.18 -34.21
CA GLU A 64 5.36 0.14 -35.29
C GLU A 64 4.11 0.98 -34.98
N ALA A 65 3.59 1.70 -35.98
CA ALA A 65 2.35 2.43 -35.85
C ALA A 65 1.15 1.48 -35.66
N GLY A 66 0.06 1.97 -35.12
CA GLY A 66 -1.18 1.21 -34.97
C GLY A 66 -1.52 0.77 -33.55
N GLY A 67 -0.75 1.19 -32.55
CA GLY A 67 -1.15 1.08 -31.14
C GLY A 67 -2.35 1.97 -30.80
N PHE A 68 -2.92 1.80 -29.63
CA PHE A 68 -4.07 2.59 -29.20
C PHE A 68 -3.73 4.07 -29.06
N ASP A 69 -4.74 4.92 -29.02
CA ASP A 69 -4.67 6.33 -28.72
C ASP A 69 -4.39 6.52 -27.22
N PRO A 70 -3.22 7.05 -26.80
CA PRO A 70 -2.80 7.07 -25.41
C PRO A 70 -3.10 8.40 -24.68
N SER A 71 -3.30 8.31 -23.38
CA SER A 71 -3.28 9.46 -22.47
C SER A 71 -2.20 9.32 -21.41
N LEU A 72 -1.62 10.46 -21.00
CA LEU A 72 -0.61 10.57 -19.94
C LEU A 72 -1.14 11.43 -18.81
N SER A 73 -0.97 10.98 -17.57
CA SER A 73 -1.25 11.75 -16.36
C SER A 73 -0.04 11.72 -15.44
N LEU A 74 0.50 12.89 -15.11
CA LEU A 74 1.69 13.06 -14.29
C LEU A 74 1.29 13.51 -12.88
N PHE A 75 1.78 12.81 -11.87
CA PHE A 75 1.52 13.09 -10.45
C PHE A 75 2.84 13.32 -9.71
N ASP A 76 2.78 14.12 -8.65
CA ASP A 76 3.90 14.27 -7.71
C ASP A 76 4.00 13.09 -6.73
N SER A 77 4.96 13.17 -5.82
CA SER A 77 5.20 12.13 -4.80
C SER A 77 4.07 11.99 -3.78
N THR A 78 3.19 12.98 -3.65
CA THR A 78 1.99 12.92 -2.78
C THR A 78 0.79 12.32 -3.51
N GLY A 79 0.91 12.12 -4.82
CA GLY A 79 -0.17 11.66 -5.68
C GLY A 79 -1.03 12.77 -6.24
N LEU A 80 -0.64 14.05 -6.10
CA LEU A 80 -1.36 15.18 -6.68
C LEU A 80 -1.07 15.29 -8.18
N LEU A 81 -2.11 15.45 -9.01
CA LEU A 81 -2.02 15.62 -10.45
C LEU A 81 -1.34 16.94 -10.80
N LEU A 82 -0.24 16.87 -11.55
CA LEU A 82 0.54 18.01 -12.02
C LEU A 82 0.23 18.37 -13.46
N ALA A 83 0.04 17.37 -14.30
CA ALA A 83 -0.25 17.57 -15.72
C ALA A 83 -0.96 16.34 -16.30
N ALA A 84 -1.77 16.56 -17.31
CA ALA A 84 -2.36 15.48 -18.09
C ALA A 84 -2.43 15.90 -19.57
N ASN A 85 -2.24 14.95 -20.47
CA ASN A 85 -2.31 15.16 -21.91
C ASN A 85 -2.75 13.88 -22.60
N ARG A 86 -3.64 14.01 -23.60
CA ARG A 86 -4.10 12.91 -24.45
C ARG A 86 -3.68 13.07 -25.91
N ASP A 87 -3.42 14.33 -26.35
CA ASP A 87 -3.04 14.64 -27.72
C ASP A 87 -1.84 15.61 -27.70
N GLY A 88 -0.67 15.13 -28.12
CA GLY A 88 0.53 15.96 -28.19
C GLY A 88 0.49 16.99 -29.31
N GLY A 89 -0.27 16.71 -30.33
CA GLY A 89 -0.42 17.55 -31.52
C GLY A 89 0.76 17.47 -32.49
N CYS A 90 0.47 17.69 -33.76
CA CYS A 90 1.46 17.71 -34.84
C CYS A 90 2.52 18.79 -34.57
N GLY A 91 3.77 18.42 -34.62
CA GLY A 91 4.90 19.29 -34.22
C GLY A 91 5.58 18.85 -32.93
N LYS A 92 4.89 18.12 -32.05
CA LYS A 92 5.48 17.47 -30.87
C LYS A 92 5.51 15.94 -31.01
N VAL A 93 4.51 15.37 -31.70
CA VAL A 93 4.43 13.95 -31.99
C VAL A 93 4.24 13.71 -33.49
N ALA A 94 4.52 12.50 -33.95
CA ALA A 94 4.37 12.14 -35.35
C ALA A 94 2.90 12.02 -35.75
N ALA A 95 2.62 12.18 -37.05
CA ALA A 95 1.33 11.85 -37.61
C ALA A 95 1.24 10.35 -37.89
N ASP A 96 0.12 9.74 -37.53
CA ASP A 96 -0.17 8.33 -37.84
C ASP A 96 -0.29 8.14 -39.37
N PRO A 97 0.36 7.14 -39.96
CA PRO A 97 0.37 6.96 -41.39
C PRO A 97 -0.99 6.60 -42.00
N VAL A 98 -1.96 6.20 -41.19
CA VAL A 98 -3.31 5.81 -41.68
C VAL A 98 -4.29 6.98 -41.52
N THR A 99 -4.32 7.61 -40.36
CA THR A 99 -5.32 8.66 -40.03
C THR A 99 -4.79 10.07 -40.26
N ALA A 100 -3.49 10.26 -40.40
CA ALA A 100 -2.78 11.54 -40.37
C ALA A 100 -2.95 12.32 -39.08
N SER A 101 -3.51 11.73 -38.02
CA SER A 101 -3.72 12.32 -36.70
C SER A 101 -2.45 12.21 -35.85
N CYS A 102 -2.21 13.23 -34.99
CA CYS A 102 -1.06 13.31 -34.10
C CYS A 102 -1.53 13.12 -32.64
N TRP A 103 -2.05 11.93 -32.34
CA TRP A 103 -2.72 11.60 -31.10
C TRP A 103 -1.83 10.90 -30.06
N ASP A 104 -0.57 10.64 -30.37
CA ASP A 104 0.37 10.28 -29.32
C ASP A 104 0.43 11.41 -28.27
N ALA A 105 0.48 11.06 -26.98
CA ALA A 105 0.50 12.03 -25.89
C ALA A 105 1.91 12.60 -25.66
N PHE A 106 1.98 13.85 -25.23
CA PHE A 106 3.22 14.55 -24.93
C PHE A 106 3.07 15.47 -23.70
N VAL A 107 3.91 15.26 -22.69
CA VAL A 107 4.00 16.14 -21.51
C VAL A 107 5.42 16.70 -21.41
N ALA A 108 5.53 18.01 -21.24
CA ALA A 108 6.75 18.72 -20.87
C ALA A 108 6.51 19.46 -19.57
N ALA A 109 7.31 19.17 -18.54
CA ALA A 109 7.15 19.77 -17.23
C ALA A 109 8.51 20.13 -16.63
N THR A 110 8.63 21.33 -16.05
CA THR A 110 9.77 21.70 -15.21
C THR A 110 9.41 21.39 -13.76
N LEU A 111 10.15 20.46 -13.18
CA LEU A 111 9.84 19.84 -11.89
C LEU A 111 10.96 20.10 -10.89
N PRO A 112 10.65 20.27 -9.60
CA PRO A 112 11.64 20.21 -8.51
C PRO A 112 12.36 18.86 -8.46
N SER A 113 13.42 18.75 -7.66
CA SER A 113 13.98 17.46 -7.27
C SER A 113 12.94 16.67 -6.50
N GLY A 114 12.79 15.36 -6.81
CA GLY A 114 11.80 14.51 -6.17
C GLY A 114 11.43 13.29 -6.99
N TRP A 115 10.44 12.57 -6.50
CA TRP A 115 9.84 11.41 -7.15
C TRP A 115 8.49 11.77 -7.75
N TYR A 116 8.21 11.17 -8.90
CA TYR A 116 7.01 11.43 -9.68
C TYR A 116 6.42 10.11 -10.17
N GLN A 117 5.12 10.12 -10.40
CA GLN A 117 4.40 8.98 -10.95
C GLN A 117 3.72 9.41 -12.24
N LEU A 118 3.90 8.61 -13.27
CA LEU A 118 3.27 8.76 -14.57
C LEU A 118 2.28 7.61 -14.75
N VAL A 119 1.07 7.94 -15.18
CA VAL A 119 0.05 6.95 -15.55
C VAL A 119 -0.23 7.07 -17.04
N LEU A 120 -0.12 5.95 -17.75
CA LEU A 120 -0.53 5.77 -19.14
C LEU A 120 -1.86 5.03 -19.16
N THR A 121 -2.81 5.54 -19.93
CA THR A 121 -4.13 4.94 -20.18
C THR A 121 -4.48 5.01 -21.68
N VAL A 122 -5.54 4.33 -22.09
CA VAL A 122 -6.21 4.61 -23.35
C VAL A 122 -6.92 5.97 -23.27
N SER A 123 -7.00 6.69 -24.39
CA SER A 123 -7.66 8.01 -24.50
C SER A 123 -9.05 7.98 -23.84
N GLU A 124 -9.46 9.10 -23.23
CA GLU A 124 -10.66 9.33 -22.41
C GLU A 124 -10.63 8.64 -21.01
N ASN A 125 -9.77 7.65 -20.76
CA ASN A 125 -9.61 7.12 -19.40
C ASN A 125 -8.67 8.00 -18.56
N MET A 126 -9.14 9.21 -18.25
CA MET A 126 -8.42 10.24 -17.51
C MET A 126 -8.75 10.18 -16.00
N PRO A 127 -7.90 10.74 -15.13
CA PRO A 127 -8.24 10.86 -13.71
C PRO A 127 -9.55 11.62 -13.51
N PHE A 128 -10.45 11.10 -12.69
CA PHE A 128 -11.71 11.77 -12.37
C PHE A 128 -11.52 12.86 -11.30
N GLY A 129 -10.47 12.74 -10.47
CA GLY A 129 -10.12 13.69 -9.42
C GLY A 129 -8.65 14.11 -9.46
N PRO A 130 -8.22 15.00 -8.54
CA PRO A 130 -6.88 15.54 -8.54
C PRO A 130 -5.82 14.58 -7.98
N ASN A 131 -6.20 13.45 -7.39
CA ASN A 131 -5.26 12.55 -6.73
C ASN A 131 -5.12 11.23 -7.48
N LEU A 132 -3.94 10.64 -7.45
CA LEU A 132 -3.66 9.33 -8.06
C LEU A 132 -4.54 8.20 -7.53
N VAL A 133 -5.02 8.33 -6.28
CA VAL A 133 -5.94 7.36 -5.64
C VAL A 133 -7.38 7.51 -6.09
N ASP A 134 -7.73 8.63 -6.72
CA ASP A 134 -9.06 8.84 -7.26
C ASP A 134 -9.29 7.88 -8.45
N PRO A 135 -10.53 7.47 -8.71
CA PRO A 135 -10.83 6.62 -9.85
C PRO A 135 -10.50 7.34 -11.17
N PHE A 136 -10.22 6.58 -12.19
CA PHE A 136 -10.22 7.05 -13.57
C PHE A 136 -11.60 6.82 -14.18
N VAL A 137 -11.92 7.58 -15.22
CA VAL A 137 -13.29 7.63 -15.80
C VAL A 137 -13.85 6.24 -16.14
N TYR A 138 -12.98 5.33 -16.60
CA TYR A 138 -13.40 3.98 -17.03
C TYR A 138 -12.83 2.85 -16.17
N ASP A 139 -12.41 3.12 -14.95
CA ASP A 139 -11.92 2.08 -14.03
C ASP A 139 -12.95 0.97 -13.83
N GLY A 140 -12.56 -0.27 -14.13
CA GLY A 140 -13.42 -1.45 -13.98
C GLY A 140 -14.46 -1.65 -15.09
N ALA A 141 -14.41 -0.85 -16.16
CA ALA A 141 -15.31 -0.97 -17.28
C ALA A 141 -14.94 -2.11 -18.27
N GLY A 142 -13.71 -2.63 -18.13
CA GLY A 142 -13.17 -3.57 -19.12
C GLY A 142 -12.87 -2.87 -20.44
N ASN A 143 -13.24 -3.50 -21.56
CA ASN A 143 -13.16 -2.84 -22.85
C ASN A 143 -14.31 -1.84 -22.99
N PHE A 144 -14.03 -0.54 -23.08
CA PHE A 144 -15.02 0.53 -23.16
C PHE A 144 -15.08 1.21 -24.55
N THR A 145 -14.03 1.09 -25.38
CA THR A 145 -14.05 1.65 -26.73
C THR A 145 -14.73 0.71 -27.72
N ALA A 146 -15.47 1.28 -28.70
CA ALA A 146 -16.21 0.53 -29.71
C ALA A 146 -16.22 1.27 -31.04
N ALA A 147 -16.38 0.51 -32.14
CA ALA A 147 -16.65 1.12 -33.43
C ALA A 147 -18.00 1.83 -33.42
N PRO A 148 -18.14 2.97 -34.12
CA PRO A 148 -19.43 3.64 -34.29
C PRO A 148 -20.50 2.69 -34.84
N GLY A 149 -21.65 2.62 -34.18
CA GLY A 149 -22.77 1.76 -34.56
C GLY A 149 -22.69 0.31 -34.07
N ILE A 150 -21.64 -0.07 -33.34
CA ILE A 150 -21.51 -1.38 -32.68
C ILE A 150 -21.92 -1.22 -31.21
N ALA A 151 -22.92 -1.98 -30.77
CA ALA A 151 -23.50 -1.88 -29.43
C ALA A 151 -22.62 -2.46 -28.32
N LEU A 152 -21.61 -3.26 -28.64
CA LEU A 152 -20.74 -3.92 -27.64
C LEU A 152 -19.32 -3.37 -27.75
N PRO A 153 -18.75 -2.88 -26.66
CA PRO A 153 -17.34 -2.51 -26.62
C PRO A 153 -16.44 -3.68 -27.00
N ALA A 154 -15.55 -3.48 -27.96
CA ALA A 154 -14.61 -4.50 -28.43
C ALA A 154 -13.16 -4.17 -28.08
N GLY A 155 -12.93 -2.99 -27.49
CA GLY A 155 -11.62 -2.50 -27.07
C GLY A 155 -10.74 -1.96 -28.19
N PHE A 156 -9.90 -1.01 -27.86
CA PHE A 156 -8.88 -0.42 -28.71
C PHE A 156 -9.41 0.16 -30.03
N TRP A 157 -10.49 0.91 -29.96
CA TRP A 157 -11.00 1.73 -31.08
C TRP A 157 -10.62 3.20 -30.86
N ASP A 158 -10.23 3.88 -31.91
CA ASP A 158 -9.98 5.32 -31.91
C ASP A 158 -11.21 6.12 -32.40
N PHE A 159 -11.15 7.46 -32.27
CA PHE A 159 -12.23 8.35 -32.73
C PHE A 159 -12.38 8.43 -34.24
N SER A 160 -11.40 7.96 -35.00
CA SER A 160 -11.45 7.90 -36.49
C SER A 160 -11.95 6.53 -37.00
N PRO A 161 -12.84 5.89 -36.31
CA PRO A 161 -13.34 4.51 -36.23
C PRO A 161 -12.38 3.44 -36.79
N ASN A 162 -11.10 3.52 -36.43
CA ASN A 162 -10.13 2.48 -36.73
C ASN A 162 -9.89 1.60 -35.52
N ARG A 163 -9.84 0.30 -35.74
CA ARG A 163 -9.39 -0.62 -34.73
C ARG A 163 -7.87 -0.55 -34.61
N ARG A 164 -7.43 -0.31 -33.41
CA ARG A 164 -6.01 -0.25 -33.04
C ARG A 164 -5.60 -1.53 -32.33
N ASN A 165 -4.30 -1.78 -32.19
CA ASN A 165 -3.80 -2.83 -31.34
C ASN A 165 -3.60 -2.34 -29.90
N ASN A 166 -3.30 -3.25 -28.99
CA ASN A 166 -3.17 -2.99 -27.56
C ASN A 166 -1.76 -2.58 -27.10
N SER A 167 -0.83 -2.36 -28.05
CA SER A 167 0.57 -2.05 -27.74
C SER A 167 0.75 -0.59 -27.37
N TYR A 168 1.70 -0.35 -26.47
CA TYR A 168 2.15 1.01 -26.14
C TYR A 168 3.69 1.08 -26.14
N ALA A 169 4.20 2.28 -26.36
CA ALA A 169 5.56 2.67 -26.05
C ALA A 169 5.57 4.08 -25.46
N VAL A 170 6.42 4.31 -24.44
CA VAL A 170 6.55 5.59 -23.76
C VAL A 170 8.01 5.85 -23.42
N ASP A 171 8.46 7.09 -23.69
CA ASP A 171 9.75 7.62 -23.31
C ASP A 171 9.59 8.62 -22.16
N ILE A 172 10.50 8.55 -21.18
CA ILE A 172 10.66 9.52 -20.10
C ILE A 172 12.10 10.02 -20.17
N SER A 173 12.28 11.27 -20.51
CA SER A 173 13.59 11.90 -20.79
C SER A 173 13.90 12.98 -19.79
N GLY A 174 15.20 13.21 -19.52
CA GLY A 174 15.66 14.25 -18.62
C GLY A 174 15.55 13.87 -17.13
N VAL A 175 15.55 12.60 -16.79
CA VAL A 175 15.40 12.08 -15.42
C VAL A 175 16.63 11.28 -15.00
N ASP A 176 16.90 11.18 -13.68
CA ASP A 176 18.04 10.42 -13.18
C ASP A 176 17.75 8.91 -13.14
N SER A 177 16.49 8.55 -12.97
CA SER A 177 16.02 7.17 -13.03
C SER A 177 14.56 7.13 -13.48
N ALA A 178 14.22 6.15 -14.30
CA ALA A 178 12.84 5.79 -14.55
C ALA A 178 12.72 4.26 -14.58
N GLN A 179 11.66 3.76 -14.01
CA GLN A 179 11.36 2.33 -13.99
C GLN A 179 9.87 2.15 -14.16
N LEU A 180 9.46 1.03 -14.80
CA LEU A 180 8.17 0.48 -14.44
C LEU A 180 8.21 0.45 -12.92
N PRO A 181 7.16 0.94 -12.22
CA PRO A 181 7.11 0.52 -10.85
C PRO A 181 7.32 -0.99 -10.90
N LEU A 182 8.37 -1.45 -10.25
CA LEU A 182 8.30 -2.74 -9.60
C LEU A 182 7.05 -2.56 -8.79
N ARG A 183 5.90 -2.97 -9.33
CA ARG A 183 4.69 -2.89 -8.55
C ARG A 183 5.07 -3.53 -7.23
N PRO A 184 5.09 -2.80 -6.13
CA PRO A 184 4.48 -3.37 -5.01
C PRO A 184 3.07 -3.66 -5.55
N SER A 185 2.82 -4.88 -6.00
CA SER A 185 1.43 -5.29 -6.07
C SER A 185 1.03 -5.11 -4.63
N ILE A 186 0.34 -3.99 -4.36
CA ILE A 186 -0.27 -3.71 -3.09
C ILE A 186 -1.18 -4.93 -2.94
N GLY A 187 -0.61 -5.97 -2.31
CA GLY A 187 -1.34 -7.13 -1.96
C GLY A 187 -2.47 -6.65 -1.07
N ALA A 188 -2.28 -6.58 0.20
CA ALA A 188 -3.26 -6.06 1.11
C ALA A 188 -2.57 -5.32 2.24
N LEU A 189 -3.16 -4.23 2.71
CA LEU A 189 -2.91 -3.66 4.02
C LEU A 189 -3.97 -4.23 4.95
N VAL A 190 -3.54 -5.04 5.90
CA VAL A 190 -4.45 -5.79 6.79
C VAL A 190 -4.03 -5.67 8.25
N ASN A 191 -4.96 -5.88 9.16
CA ASN A 191 -4.64 -6.10 10.56
C ASN A 191 -3.79 -7.38 10.69
N GLY A 192 -2.63 -7.28 11.34
CA GLY A 192 -1.62 -8.36 11.41
C GLY A 192 -2.05 -9.59 12.22
N ALA A 193 -3.18 -9.52 12.93
CA ALA A 193 -3.72 -10.66 13.67
C ALA A 193 -4.92 -11.31 12.97
N SER A 194 -5.85 -10.52 12.42
CA SER A 194 -7.07 -11.05 11.80
C SER A 194 -6.99 -11.25 10.29
N TRP A 195 -5.97 -10.70 9.63
CA TRP A 195 -5.83 -10.64 8.18
C TRP A 195 -6.97 -9.90 7.45
N GLN A 196 -7.76 -9.14 8.19
CA GLN A 196 -8.85 -8.34 7.64
C GLN A 196 -8.34 -6.96 7.24
N ALA A 197 -8.71 -6.53 6.03
CA ALA A 197 -8.51 -5.15 5.59
C ALA A 197 -9.52 -4.23 6.27
N GLY A 198 -9.15 -2.94 6.40
CA GLY A 198 -10.06 -1.95 6.96
C GLY A 198 -9.34 -0.86 7.75
N SER A 199 -10.07 -0.25 8.68
CA SER A 199 -9.55 0.77 9.57
C SER A 199 -8.59 0.20 10.62
N ALA A 200 -7.73 1.06 11.18
CA ALA A 200 -6.79 0.70 12.22
C ALA A 200 -6.94 1.65 13.42
N GLY A 201 -6.79 1.13 14.63
CA GLY A 201 -6.67 1.93 15.85
C GLY A 201 -5.20 2.21 16.20
N PRO A 202 -4.92 3.13 17.15
CA PRO A 202 -3.60 3.25 17.74
C PRO A 202 -3.08 1.89 18.25
N ASN A 203 -1.78 1.67 18.18
CA ASN A 203 -1.14 0.40 18.57
C ASN A 203 -1.60 -0.84 17.78
N THR A 204 -2.30 -0.67 16.64
CA THR A 204 -2.57 -1.81 15.76
C THR A 204 -1.29 -2.23 15.03
N ILE A 205 -0.95 -3.51 15.06
CA ILE A 205 0.04 -4.07 14.13
C ILE A 205 -0.66 -4.24 12.80
N LEU A 206 -0.16 -3.54 11.79
CA LEU A 206 -0.58 -3.69 10.40
C LEU A 206 0.44 -4.52 9.64
N THR A 207 -0.05 -5.35 8.74
CA THR A 207 0.75 -6.09 7.78
C THR A 207 0.46 -5.56 6.38
N PHE A 208 1.51 -5.13 5.70
CA PHE A 208 1.48 -4.74 4.32
C PHE A 208 2.18 -5.78 3.46
N PHE A 209 1.44 -6.42 2.57
CA PHE A 209 2.00 -7.33 1.58
C PHE A 209 2.37 -6.58 0.32
N TYR A 210 3.52 -6.92 -0.23
CA TYR A 210 4.04 -6.29 -1.45
C TYR A 210 4.92 -7.23 -2.26
N ARG A 211 5.16 -6.87 -3.51
CA ARG A 211 6.19 -7.48 -4.36
C ARG A 211 7.03 -6.36 -4.96
N GLY A 212 8.34 -6.60 -5.10
CA GLY A 212 9.23 -5.73 -5.84
C GLY A 212 9.72 -4.48 -5.11
N LEU A 213 9.59 -4.37 -3.77
CA LEU A 213 10.36 -3.38 -3.04
C LEU A 213 11.85 -3.78 -3.05
N PRO A 214 12.77 -2.85 -3.26
CA PRO A 214 14.19 -3.14 -3.20
C PRO A 214 14.56 -3.60 -1.78
N GLY A 215 14.86 -4.88 -1.61
CA GLY A 215 15.08 -5.55 -0.33
C GLY A 215 16.34 -5.16 0.45
N ALA A 216 17.03 -4.08 0.07
CA ALA A 216 18.31 -3.72 0.64
C ALA A 216 18.36 -2.32 1.30
N GLN A 217 17.30 -1.53 1.22
CA GLN A 217 17.27 -0.19 1.81
C GLN A 217 16.32 -0.15 3.01
N PRO A 218 16.68 0.55 4.09
CA PRO A 218 15.79 0.68 5.24
C PRO A 218 14.49 1.36 4.82
N LEU A 219 13.38 0.68 5.09
CA LEU A 219 12.05 1.26 4.90
C LEU A 219 11.75 2.24 6.03
N ARG A 220 11.00 3.28 5.70
CA ARG A 220 10.41 4.22 6.64
C ARG A 220 8.90 4.23 6.42
N VAL A 221 8.16 4.12 7.51
CA VAL A 221 6.68 4.21 7.50
C VAL A 221 6.28 5.44 8.29
N LEU A 222 5.45 6.28 7.68
CA LEU A 222 4.87 7.46 8.32
C LEU A 222 3.34 7.36 8.24
N ILE A 223 2.67 7.77 9.31
CA ILE A 223 1.23 7.97 9.37
C ILE A 223 1.00 9.42 9.81
N ASP A 224 0.47 10.26 8.92
CA ASP A 224 0.39 11.72 9.09
C ASP A 224 1.71 12.35 9.54
N GLY A 225 2.81 11.94 8.92
CA GLY A 225 4.16 12.41 9.25
C GLY A 225 4.76 11.81 10.53
N GLN A 226 4.00 11.05 11.33
CA GLN A 226 4.50 10.36 12.52
C GLN A 226 5.17 9.03 12.14
N SER A 227 6.37 8.77 12.66
CA SER A 227 7.09 7.54 12.37
C SER A 227 6.43 6.34 13.05
N ALA A 228 6.11 5.31 12.27
CA ALA A 228 5.63 4.02 12.77
C ALA A 228 6.82 3.11 13.09
N GLU A 229 6.72 2.33 14.16
CA GLU A 229 7.68 1.28 14.50
C GLU A 229 7.57 0.14 13.49
N ILE A 230 8.67 -0.24 12.84
CA ILE A 230 8.73 -1.38 11.94
C ILE A 230 9.15 -2.62 12.74
N LEU A 231 8.29 -3.64 12.74
CA LEU A 231 8.52 -4.90 13.44
C LEU A 231 9.16 -5.96 12.54
N TYR A 232 8.84 -5.92 11.25
CA TYR A 232 9.35 -6.85 10.26
C TYR A 232 9.45 -6.18 8.89
N ASN A 233 10.56 -6.39 8.21
CA ASN A 233 10.81 -5.92 6.85
C ASN A 233 11.42 -7.06 6.03
N GLY A 234 10.60 -7.84 5.36
CA GLY A 234 11.00 -8.94 4.49
C GLY A 234 10.82 -8.61 3.01
N PRO A 235 11.06 -9.54 2.11
CA PRO A 235 11.01 -9.31 0.66
C PRO A 235 9.60 -9.09 0.10
N THR A 236 8.56 -9.51 0.82
CA THR A 236 7.16 -9.47 0.38
C THR A 236 6.19 -8.99 1.47
N GLN A 237 6.69 -8.66 2.66
CA GLN A 237 5.88 -8.32 3.81
C GLN A 237 6.58 -7.28 4.68
N LEU A 238 5.81 -6.31 5.16
CA LEU A 238 6.21 -5.30 6.11
C LEU A 238 5.19 -5.28 7.25
N ASN A 239 5.66 -5.45 8.50
CA ASN A 239 4.80 -5.28 9.66
C ASN A 239 5.22 -4.03 10.43
N PHE A 240 4.26 -3.21 10.78
CA PHE A 240 4.51 -1.97 11.51
C PHE A 240 3.35 -1.66 12.47
N VAL A 241 3.62 -0.82 13.45
CA VAL A 241 2.66 -0.43 14.48
C VAL A 241 2.10 0.96 14.16
N VAL A 242 0.79 1.11 14.19
CA VAL A 242 0.14 2.42 14.13
C VAL A 242 0.57 3.24 15.35
N PRO A 243 1.11 4.47 15.19
CA PRO A 243 1.55 5.28 16.30
C PRO A 243 0.46 5.44 17.37
N PRO A 244 0.81 5.41 18.68
CA PRO A 244 -0.16 5.57 19.77
C PRO A 244 -0.82 6.96 19.77
N THR A 245 -0.20 7.94 19.11
CA THR A 245 -0.64 9.33 18.98
C THR A 245 -1.38 9.61 17.66
N ALA A 246 -1.73 8.57 16.87
CA ALA A 246 -2.51 8.75 15.64
C ALA A 246 -3.85 9.45 15.93
N ILE A 247 -4.22 10.39 15.06
CA ILE A 247 -5.45 11.19 15.23
C ILE A 247 -6.66 10.30 14.95
N LEU A 248 -7.55 10.20 15.93
CA LEU A 248 -8.73 9.35 15.86
C LEU A 248 -9.82 9.92 14.94
N ASN A 249 -10.59 9.02 14.35
CA ASN A 249 -11.75 9.32 13.51
C ASN A 249 -11.40 10.22 12.30
N ALA A 250 -10.18 10.05 11.79
CA ALA A 250 -9.66 10.79 10.65
C ALA A 250 -9.11 9.83 9.58
N SER A 251 -9.06 10.32 8.34
CA SER A 251 -8.31 9.68 7.28
C SER A 251 -6.87 10.16 7.35
N ALA A 252 -5.97 9.32 7.84
CA ALA A 252 -4.55 9.60 7.93
C ALA A 252 -3.85 9.23 6.62
N LEU A 253 -2.77 9.91 6.27
CA LEU A 253 -1.93 9.56 5.14
C LEU A 253 -0.85 8.55 5.57
N LEU A 254 -1.01 7.29 5.16
CA LEU A 254 0.05 6.28 5.27
C LEU A 254 1.06 6.47 4.13
N GLN A 255 2.33 6.65 4.47
CA GLN A 255 3.44 6.76 3.54
C GLN A 255 4.50 5.70 3.85
N ILE A 256 4.95 4.99 2.84
CA ILE A 256 6.08 4.05 2.93
C ILE A 256 7.16 4.52 1.98
N SER A 257 8.38 4.70 2.47
CA SER A 257 9.51 5.18 1.68
C SER A 257 10.76 4.33 1.90
N SER A 258 11.68 4.35 0.95
CA SER A 258 12.98 3.68 0.99
C SER A 258 14.07 4.60 0.46
N GLY A 259 15.16 4.78 1.21
CA GLY A 259 16.26 5.66 0.80
C GLY A 259 15.84 7.11 0.48
N GLY A 260 14.77 7.59 1.11
CA GLY A 260 14.18 8.91 0.82
C GLY A 260 13.11 8.91 -0.28
N ASN A 261 12.86 7.78 -0.93
CA ASN A 261 11.97 7.63 -2.06
C ASN A 261 10.60 7.13 -1.59
N LEU A 262 9.53 7.85 -1.92
CA LEU A 262 8.18 7.43 -1.61
C LEU A 262 7.80 6.22 -2.49
N LEU A 263 7.43 5.10 -1.84
CA LEU A 263 7.03 3.87 -2.49
C LEU A 263 5.50 3.70 -2.50
N LEU A 264 4.83 4.22 -1.47
CA LEU A 264 3.39 4.16 -1.31
C LEU A 264 2.91 5.39 -0.55
N ALA A 265 1.82 5.98 -1.02
CA ALA A 265 0.98 6.90 -0.25
C ALA A 265 -0.47 6.45 -0.42
N THR A 266 -1.15 6.20 0.68
CA THR A 266 -2.55 5.75 0.67
C THR A 266 -3.29 6.24 1.91
N PRO A 267 -4.57 6.59 1.81
CA PRO A 267 -5.35 6.90 2.99
C PRO A 267 -5.51 5.66 3.88
N LEU A 268 -5.42 5.89 5.20
CA LEU A 268 -5.68 4.91 6.25
C LEU A 268 -6.71 5.49 7.21
N GLN A 269 -7.86 4.87 7.31
CA GLN A 269 -8.87 5.31 8.27
C GLN A 269 -8.45 4.95 9.69
N ILE A 270 -8.24 5.94 10.55
CA ILE A 270 -7.92 5.76 11.97
C ILE A 270 -9.21 5.80 12.78
N VAL A 271 -9.42 4.76 13.56
CA VAL A 271 -10.55 4.60 14.51
C VAL A 271 -10.01 4.43 15.93
N ASP A 272 -10.85 4.51 16.93
CA ASP A 272 -10.45 4.34 18.33
C ASP A 272 -9.92 2.94 18.65
N ALA A 273 -10.48 1.89 18.01
CA ALA A 273 -9.97 0.52 18.13
C ALA A 273 -10.31 -0.32 16.89
N SER A 274 -9.45 -1.29 16.59
CA SER A 274 -9.65 -2.33 15.56
C SER A 274 -9.09 -3.66 16.10
N PRO A 275 -9.71 -4.22 17.19
CA PRO A 275 -9.14 -5.30 17.96
C PRO A 275 -9.14 -6.62 17.19
N ALA A 276 -8.04 -7.36 17.31
CA ALA A 276 -7.91 -8.69 16.76
C ALA A 276 -7.00 -9.59 17.64
N LEU A 277 -7.29 -10.89 17.67
CA LEU A 277 -6.49 -11.88 18.37
C LEU A 277 -5.52 -12.56 17.41
N PHE A 278 -4.28 -12.75 17.85
CA PHE A 278 -3.34 -13.59 17.13
C PHE A 278 -3.76 -15.06 17.24
N THR A 279 -3.47 -15.84 16.18
CA THR A 279 -3.70 -17.29 16.14
C THR A 279 -2.39 -18.03 16.00
N VAL A 280 -2.34 -19.26 16.52
CA VAL A 280 -1.12 -20.07 16.57
C VAL A 280 -0.57 -20.37 15.19
N ASP A 281 -1.44 -20.61 14.23
CA ASP A 281 -1.11 -20.90 12.83
C ASP A 281 -1.03 -19.64 11.95
N GLN A 282 -1.21 -18.46 12.56
CA GLN A 282 -1.21 -17.16 11.86
C GLN A 282 -2.28 -17.05 10.75
N SER A 283 -3.37 -17.81 10.82
CA SER A 283 -4.46 -17.77 9.82
C SER A 283 -5.50 -16.68 10.10
N GLY A 284 -5.50 -16.10 11.31
CA GLY A 284 -6.54 -15.20 11.79
C GLY A 284 -7.81 -15.91 12.28
N THR A 285 -7.86 -17.24 12.26
CA THR A 285 -8.95 -18.08 12.76
C THR A 285 -8.40 -19.30 13.49
N GLY A 286 -9.25 -20.04 14.22
CA GLY A 286 -8.83 -21.22 14.97
C GLY A 286 -8.22 -20.90 16.32
N GLN A 287 -7.23 -21.69 16.73
CA GLN A 287 -6.61 -21.60 18.06
C GLN A 287 -5.92 -20.24 18.27
N ALA A 288 -6.41 -19.46 19.22
CA ALA A 288 -5.81 -18.17 19.58
C ALA A 288 -4.43 -18.39 20.24
N SER A 289 -3.54 -17.42 20.08
CA SER A 289 -2.23 -17.37 20.76
C SER A 289 -2.44 -16.99 22.23
N VAL A 290 -2.47 -17.98 23.10
CA VAL A 290 -2.84 -17.85 24.51
C VAL A 290 -1.88 -18.65 25.38
N LEU A 291 -1.50 -18.09 26.53
CA LEU A 291 -0.85 -18.82 27.59
C LEU A 291 -1.84 -19.09 28.73
N ASN A 292 -1.74 -20.27 29.30
CA ASN A 292 -2.41 -20.64 30.53
C ASN A 292 -1.80 -19.90 31.73
N GLN A 293 -2.45 -19.95 32.88
CA GLN A 293 -2.00 -19.30 34.10
C GLN A 293 -0.60 -19.75 34.55
N ASP A 294 -0.19 -20.95 34.20
CA ASP A 294 1.12 -21.54 34.47
C ASP A 294 2.14 -21.33 33.37
N TYR A 295 1.85 -20.44 32.42
CA TYR A 295 2.68 -20.11 31.24
C TYR A 295 2.83 -21.23 30.21
N THR A 296 2.09 -22.34 30.34
CA THR A 296 2.02 -23.31 29.25
C THR A 296 1.19 -22.77 28.09
N TYR A 297 1.47 -23.24 26.86
CA TYR A 297 0.64 -22.89 25.70
C TYR A 297 -0.75 -23.49 25.83
N ASN A 298 -1.80 -22.70 25.59
CA ASN A 298 -3.16 -23.19 25.52
C ASN A 298 -3.42 -23.90 24.20
N GLY A 299 -4.03 -25.08 24.26
CA GLY A 299 -4.40 -25.87 23.08
C GLY A 299 -4.72 -27.31 23.43
N ALA A 300 -5.21 -28.08 22.47
CA ALA A 300 -5.61 -29.44 22.62
C ALA A 300 -4.65 -30.47 21.97
N ALA A 301 -3.58 -29.99 21.32
CA ALA A 301 -2.66 -30.84 20.56
C ALA A 301 -1.19 -30.52 20.83
N GLY A 302 -0.31 -31.48 20.64
CA GLY A 302 1.12 -31.35 20.85
C GLY A 302 1.49 -31.08 22.31
N PRO A 303 2.42 -30.15 22.55
CA PRO A 303 2.82 -29.78 23.93
C PRO A 303 1.84 -28.79 24.59
N ALA A 304 0.81 -28.34 23.88
CA ALA A 304 -0.18 -27.42 24.41
C ALA A 304 -1.16 -28.14 25.34
N VAL A 305 -1.69 -27.42 26.33
CA VAL A 305 -2.55 -27.97 27.39
C VAL A 305 -3.85 -27.19 27.45
N PRO A 306 -5.03 -27.84 27.52
CA PRO A 306 -6.29 -27.19 27.80
C PRO A 306 -6.29 -26.50 29.17
N ALA A 307 -6.86 -25.30 29.26
CA ALA A 307 -6.98 -24.55 30.50
C ALA A 307 -8.10 -25.09 31.39
N ALA A 308 -7.94 -25.03 32.70
CA ALA A 308 -8.98 -25.40 33.65
C ALA A 308 -9.99 -24.26 33.84
N HIS A 309 -11.25 -24.60 34.18
CA HIS A 309 -12.25 -23.68 34.65
C HIS A 309 -11.73 -22.80 35.82
N GLY A 310 -12.12 -21.56 35.91
CA GLY A 310 -11.68 -20.62 36.95
C GLY A 310 -10.24 -20.14 36.82
N SER A 311 -9.40 -20.75 35.97
CA SER A 311 -8.02 -20.30 35.72
C SER A 311 -7.97 -19.06 34.82
N ILE A 312 -6.83 -18.37 34.83
CA ILE A 312 -6.62 -17.17 34.03
C ILE A 312 -5.87 -17.52 32.75
N LEU A 313 -6.36 -17.01 31.65
CA LEU A 313 -5.71 -17.02 30.35
C LEU A 313 -5.03 -15.69 30.07
N MET A 314 -3.84 -15.70 29.50
CA MET A 314 -3.16 -14.53 28.93
C MET A 314 -3.35 -14.58 27.41
N VAL A 315 -4.26 -13.76 26.90
CA VAL A 315 -4.65 -13.71 25.49
C VAL A 315 -3.90 -12.58 24.80
N TYR A 316 -3.29 -12.86 23.66
CA TYR A 316 -2.51 -11.87 22.92
C TYR A 316 -3.25 -11.40 21.66
N GLY A 317 -3.23 -10.08 21.47
CA GLY A 317 -3.90 -9.43 20.34
C GLY A 317 -3.24 -8.11 19.99
N THR A 318 -3.87 -7.39 19.08
CA THR A 318 -3.49 -6.06 18.65
C THR A 318 -4.71 -5.19 18.36
N GLY A 319 -4.55 -3.87 18.30
CA GLY A 319 -5.60 -2.96 17.86
C GLY A 319 -6.67 -2.65 18.90
N PHE A 320 -6.42 -2.91 20.19
CA PHE A 320 -7.33 -2.50 21.28
C PHE A 320 -7.22 -1.00 21.64
N GLY A 321 -6.67 -0.18 20.73
CA GLY A 321 -6.55 1.26 20.90
C GLY A 321 -5.31 1.70 21.68
N GLY A 322 -5.27 2.99 22.03
CA GLY A 322 -4.21 3.56 22.84
C GLY A 322 -4.19 3.00 24.26
N ALA A 323 -3.04 3.12 24.93
CA ALA A 323 -2.89 2.74 26.32
C ALA A 323 -2.45 3.93 27.17
N ASN A 324 -2.77 3.91 28.45
CA ASN A 324 -2.27 4.88 29.41
C ASN A 324 -0.74 4.73 29.58
N PRO A 325 0.00 5.78 29.93
CA PRO A 325 1.37 5.64 30.39
C PRO A 325 1.47 4.62 31.53
N ALA A 326 2.62 3.96 31.65
CA ALA A 326 2.83 2.98 32.71
C ALA A 326 2.55 3.58 34.10
N GLY A 327 1.73 2.87 34.87
CA GLY A 327 1.40 3.21 36.26
C GLY A 327 2.55 2.90 37.24
N GLN A 328 2.28 3.02 38.51
CA GLN A 328 3.26 2.67 39.59
C GLN A 328 3.56 1.17 39.63
N ASP A 329 2.66 0.34 39.09
CA ASP A 329 2.80 -1.10 38.90
C ASP A 329 3.68 -1.47 37.67
N GLY A 330 4.12 -0.46 36.92
CA GLY A 330 4.89 -0.64 35.69
C GLY A 330 4.05 -1.12 34.50
N LEU A 331 2.71 -1.18 34.61
CA LEU A 331 1.82 -1.65 33.56
C LEU A 331 1.13 -0.49 32.84
N SER A 332 0.96 -0.64 31.53
CA SER A 332 0.23 0.31 30.67
C SER A 332 -1.16 -0.27 30.36
N TRP A 333 -2.15 0.20 31.10
CA TRP A 333 -3.53 -0.26 30.99
C TRP A 333 -4.27 0.42 29.84
N LEU A 334 -5.21 -0.29 29.19
CA LEU A 334 -6.14 0.35 28.26
C LEU A 334 -7.07 1.31 29.04
N PRO A 335 -7.37 2.50 28.48
CA PRO A 335 -8.28 3.45 29.14
C PRO A 335 -9.74 2.98 29.11
N ALA A 336 -10.13 2.16 28.14
CA ALA A 336 -11.47 1.63 27.99
C ALA A 336 -11.55 0.17 28.45
N ALA A 337 -12.67 -0.19 29.06
CA ALA A 337 -12.90 -1.55 29.53
C ALA A 337 -13.06 -2.51 28.33
N VAL A 338 -12.39 -3.66 28.43
CA VAL A 338 -12.58 -4.79 27.51
C VAL A 338 -13.57 -5.76 28.14
N SER A 339 -14.58 -6.17 27.41
CA SER A 339 -15.43 -7.32 27.76
C SER A 339 -15.02 -8.55 26.97
N ALA A 340 -15.24 -9.71 27.55
CA ALA A 340 -14.88 -11.00 26.96
C ALA A 340 -16.03 -12.01 27.08
N THR A 341 -16.15 -12.88 26.10
CA THR A 341 -16.99 -14.08 26.18
C THR A 341 -16.18 -15.31 25.85
N ILE A 342 -16.39 -16.40 26.59
CA ILE A 342 -15.79 -17.71 26.38
C ILE A 342 -16.91 -18.76 26.35
N GLY A 343 -17.02 -19.51 25.27
CA GLY A 343 -18.10 -20.49 25.12
C GLY A 343 -19.51 -19.87 25.13
N GLY A 344 -19.62 -18.58 24.82
CA GLY A 344 -20.88 -17.83 24.85
C GLY A 344 -21.25 -17.25 26.23
N LEU A 345 -20.43 -17.49 27.26
CA LEU A 345 -20.62 -16.92 28.60
C LEU A 345 -19.72 -15.71 28.81
N ASP A 346 -20.21 -14.72 29.54
CA ASP A 346 -19.40 -13.57 29.95
C ASP A 346 -18.23 -14.05 30.83
N ALA A 347 -17.06 -13.47 30.60
CA ALA A 347 -15.81 -13.82 31.27
C ALA A 347 -15.15 -12.60 31.88
N ASP A 348 -14.66 -12.72 33.12
CA ASP A 348 -14.01 -11.63 33.83
C ASP A 348 -12.65 -11.28 33.22
N VAL A 349 -12.47 -10.03 32.82
CA VAL A 349 -11.20 -9.48 32.38
C VAL A 349 -10.46 -8.89 33.58
N THR A 350 -9.33 -9.48 33.94
CA THR A 350 -8.54 -9.07 35.10
C THR A 350 -7.38 -8.11 34.76
N PHE A 351 -6.97 -8.07 33.51
CA PHE A 351 -6.01 -7.12 32.96
C PHE A 351 -6.31 -6.90 31.46
N ALA A 352 -6.17 -5.68 31.01
CA ALA A 352 -6.14 -5.32 29.59
C ALA A 352 -5.17 -4.18 29.40
N GLY A 353 -4.10 -4.39 28.60
CA GLY A 353 -3.04 -3.42 28.45
C GLY A 353 -1.97 -3.82 27.42
N LEU A 354 -0.89 -3.05 27.38
CA LEU A 354 0.27 -3.43 26.60
C LEU A 354 0.94 -4.66 27.22
N ALA A 355 1.41 -5.58 26.40
CA ALA A 355 2.17 -6.74 26.85
C ALA A 355 3.52 -6.27 27.42
N PRO A 356 3.82 -6.50 28.71
CA PRO A 356 5.02 -5.95 29.36
C PRO A 356 6.31 -6.44 28.70
N GLY A 357 7.19 -5.50 28.35
CA GLY A 357 8.49 -5.81 27.73
C GLY A 357 8.45 -6.06 26.21
N TYR A 358 7.30 -5.85 25.56
CA TYR A 358 7.13 -6.01 24.12
C TYR A 358 6.83 -4.66 23.44
N THR A 359 6.70 -4.68 22.11
CA THR A 359 6.24 -3.53 21.32
C THR A 359 4.84 -3.08 21.74
N SER A 360 4.53 -1.79 21.59
CA SER A 360 3.21 -1.26 21.89
C SER A 360 2.07 -1.87 21.06
N GLY A 361 2.43 -2.46 19.91
CA GLY A 361 1.48 -3.17 19.06
C GLY A 361 1.00 -4.51 19.63
N LEU A 362 1.75 -5.13 20.55
CA LEU A 362 1.33 -6.35 21.22
C LEU A 362 0.58 -6.00 22.50
N GLN A 363 -0.67 -6.39 22.56
CA GLN A 363 -1.54 -6.16 23.70
C GLN A 363 -1.94 -7.49 24.35
N GLN A 364 -2.01 -7.50 25.68
CA GLN A 364 -2.32 -8.66 26.50
C GLN A 364 -3.62 -8.42 27.26
N ILE A 365 -4.51 -9.41 27.23
CA ILE A 365 -5.75 -9.40 27.98
C ILE A 365 -5.81 -10.65 28.83
N ASN A 366 -5.87 -10.49 30.16
CA ASN A 366 -6.00 -11.60 31.10
C ASN A 366 -7.47 -11.85 31.41
N ILE A 367 -7.92 -13.06 31.19
CA ILE A 367 -9.33 -13.42 31.26
C ILE A 367 -9.50 -14.66 32.13
N ARG A 368 -10.42 -14.62 33.09
CA ARG A 368 -10.81 -15.79 33.88
C ARG A 368 -11.82 -16.63 33.10
N ILE A 369 -11.56 -17.93 33.00
CA ILE A 369 -12.50 -18.87 32.38
C ILE A 369 -13.72 -19.03 33.30
N PRO A 370 -14.96 -18.82 32.78
CA PRO A 370 -16.17 -19.03 33.58
C PRO A 370 -16.33 -20.50 34.00
N ASP A 371 -16.77 -20.75 35.24
CA ASP A 371 -16.97 -22.11 35.75
C ASP A 371 -18.01 -22.90 34.94
N GLY A 372 -19.00 -22.24 34.34
CA GLY A 372 -20.01 -22.86 33.49
C GLY A 372 -19.61 -23.00 32.01
N CYS A 373 -18.38 -22.65 31.64
CA CYS A 373 -17.90 -22.73 30.27
C CYS A 373 -17.90 -24.20 29.77
N PRO A 374 -18.33 -24.47 28.54
CA PRO A 374 -18.20 -25.84 27.99
C PRO A 374 -16.71 -26.21 27.85
N ALA A 375 -16.36 -27.45 28.29
CA ALA A 375 -15.07 -28.01 27.99
C ALA A 375 -14.96 -28.42 26.51
N GLY A 376 -13.78 -28.28 25.90
CA GLY A 376 -13.57 -28.66 24.51
C GLY A 376 -12.26 -28.16 23.92
N ALA A 377 -11.88 -28.75 22.81
CA ALA A 377 -10.65 -28.42 22.09
C ALA A 377 -10.72 -27.09 21.31
N ALA A 378 -11.92 -26.57 21.05
CA ALA A 378 -12.15 -25.37 20.22
C ALA A 378 -13.34 -24.57 20.76
N VAL A 379 -13.21 -24.08 22.00
CA VAL A 379 -14.22 -23.24 22.66
C VAL A 379 -14.09 -21.80 22.13
N PRO A 380 -15.16 -21.20 21.57
CA PRO A 380 -15.10 -19.86 21.02
C PRO A 380 -14.71 -18.82 22.08
N ILE A 381 -13.81 -17.90 21.70
CA ILE A 381 -13.44 -16.72 22.50
C ILE A 381 -13.69 -15.47 21.67
N ARG A 382 -14.26 -14.44 22.30
CA ARG A 382 -14.48 -13.14 21.67
C ARG A 382 -14.30 -12.02 22.65
N LEU A 383 -13.59 -10.97 22.21
CA LEU A 383 -13.38 -9.78 23.01
C LEU A 383 -14.04 -8.58 22.31
N GLN A 384 -14.45 -7.62 23.12
CA GLN A 384 -15.04 -6.39 22.66
C GLN A 384 -14.50 -5.20 23.46
N LEU A 385 -14.19 -4.11 22.76
CA LEU A 385 -13.86 -2.82 23.35
C LEU A 385 -14.76 -1.76 22.69
N GLY A 386 -15.62 -1.15 23.48
CA GLY A 386 -16.64 -0.24 22.94
C GLY A 386 -17.53 -0.93 21.89
N GLY A 387 -17.67 -0.32 20.72
CA GLY A 387 -18.41 -0.89 19.58
C GLY A 387 -17.62 -1.91 18.75
N HIS A 388 -16.33 -2.11 19.02
CA HIS A 388 -15.42 -2.91 18.21
C HIS A 388 -15.23 -4.32 18.78
N ARG A 389 -15.22 -5.32 17.92
CA ARG A 389 -15.11 -6.74 18.30
C ARG A 389 -13.96 -7.40 17.58
N THR A 390 -13.31 -8.37 18.24
CA THR A 390 -12.33 -9.24 17.58
C THR A 390 -12.99 -10.09 16.50
N GLN A 391 -12.17 -10.62 15.59
CA GLN A 391 -12.63 -11.47 14.49
C GLN A 391 -13.40 -12.70 14.99
N LEU A 392 -14.25 -13.26 14.15
CA LEU A 392 -14.93 -14.52 14.38
C LEU A 392 -14.00 -15.72 14.15
N GLY A 393 -14.36 -16.88 14.75
CA GLY A 393 -13.68 -18.14 14.52
C GLY A 393 -12.41 -18.34 15.35
N THR A 394 -12.08 -17.44 16.29
CA THR A 394 -11.00 -17.68 17.26
C THR A 394 -11.48 -18.56 18.41
N THR A 395 -10.63 -19.50 18.84
CA THR A 395 -10.97 -20.52 19.85
C THR A 395 -9.84 -20.71 20.86
N ILE A 396 -10.17 -21.32 21.99
CA ILE A 396 -9.25 -21.79 23.03
C ILE A 396 -9.60 -23.23 23.41
N ALA A 397 -8.69 -23.91 24.08
CA ALA A 397 -8.97 -25.23 24.65
C ALA A 397 -9.25 -25.12 26.15
N VAL A 398 -10.35 -25.77 26.62
CA VAL A 398 -10.81 -25.77 28.02
C VAL A 398 -11.06 -27.18 28.48
N LYS A 399 -10.70 -27.54 29.73
CA LYS A 399 -10.92 -28.85 30.37
C LYS A 399 -11.61 -28.72 31.72
#